data_0c94323fa1f67ecffe9e916a507bbd06
#
_entry.id   0c94323fa1f67ecffe9e916a507bbd06
#
_cell.length_a   1.000
_cell.length_b   1.000
_cell.length_c   1.000
_cell.angle_alpha   90.00
_cell.angle_beta   90.00
_cell.angle_gamma   90.00
#
_symmetry.space_group_name_H-M   'P 1'
#
loop_
_entity.id
_entity.type
_entity.pdbx_description
1 polymer ?
#
loop_
_entity_poly.entity_id
_entity_poly.type
_entity_poly.pdbx_seq_one_letter_code
_entity_poly.pdbx_strand_id
1 'polypeptide(L)'
;MRKLFVAILYLFSCLAGQDKNKENILFIGNSFTFYWNLPLVVEAMANERNYNYDITQSTASGSSLKDHWFENDELKSKTLIATGRYDRVVLQDHSLNPLQNLVESRMHFTDFIELVKTNNGTPYIFATWMYKGISNNNYNVVDPIQDALQPVADKTGAVLVPIDQVFRTIQKRHPNIPIFMSDNKHPSPVGTYLAACVYFRIFTGESPLGLSRRYERKDENGKKIFLGMVEKSSAKICQEIVDQILPD
;
A
#
# COMPACT_ATOMS: atom_id res chain seq x y z
N MET A 1 -0.25 71.19 -12.58
CA MET A 1 0.08 70.12 -11.61
C MET A 1 -0.84 68.90 -11.86
N ARG A 2 -0.37 67.89 -12.60
CA ARG A 2 -1.14 66.69 -12.91
C ARG A 2 -0.79 65.63 -11.84
N LYS A 3 -1.77 65.21 -11.06
CA LYS A 3 -1.63 64.11 -10.09
C LYS A 3 -1.73 62.78 -10.84
N LEU A 4 -0.63 62.00 -10.81
CA LEU A 4 -0.53 60.65 -11.35
C LEU A 4 -1.12 59.69 -10.32
N PHE A 5 -2.25 59.04 -10.62
CA PHE A 5 -2.80 57.95 -9.83
C PHE A 5 -2.13 56.64 -10.28
N VAL A 6 -1.30 56.06 -9.41
CA VAL A 6 -0.75 54.73 -9.61
C VAL A 6 -1.76 53.73 -9.03
N ALA A 7 -2.45 53.00 -9.90
CA ALA A 7 -3.31 51.89 -9.51
C ALA A 7 -2.42 50.65 -9.33
N ILE A 8 -2.25 50.21 -8.08
CA ILE A 8 -1.61 48.92 -7.75
C ILE A 8 -2.65 47.85 -7.96
N LEU A 9 -2.52 47.05 -9.05
CA LEU A 9 -3.27 45.83 -9.27
C LEU A 9 -2.66 44.73 -8.38
N TYR A 10 -3.35 44.36 -7.31
CA TYR A 10 -3.09 43.12 -6.57
C TYR A 10 -3.59 41.94 -7.40
N LEU A 11 -2.68 41.25 -8.06
CA LEU A 11 -2.91 39.94 -8.61
C LEU A 11 -3.00 38.92 -7.45
N PHE A 12 -4.23 38.65 -6.99
CA PHE A 12 -4.53 37.48 -6.23
C PHE A 12 -4.40 36.28 -7.19
N SER A 13 -3.25 35.61 -7.20
CA SER A 13 -3.14 34.26 -7.75
C SER A 13 -3.92 33.34 -6.83
N CYS A 14 -5.20 33.11 -7.16
CA CYS A 14 -5.90 31.91 -6.67
C CYS A 14 -5.11 30.71 -7.13
N LEU A 15 -4.34 30.11 -6.21
CA LEU A 15 -3.96 28.71 -6.30
C LEU A 15 -5.26 27.91 -6.16
N ALA A 16 -6.00 27.79 -7.27
CA ALA A 16 -7.01 26.76 -7.42
C ALA A 16 -6.26 25.44 -7.26
N GLY A 17 -6.47 24.75 -6.15
CA GLY A 17 -6.03 23.38 -6.01
C GLY A 17 -6.56 22.62 -7.23
N GLN A 18 -5.67 22.12 -8.08
CA GLN A 18 -6.06 21.21 -9.14
C GLN A 18 -6.72 20.02 -8.46
N ASP A 19 -8.01 19.81 -8.69
CA ASP A 19 -8.66 18.54 -8.37
C ASP A 19 -7.85 17.46 -9.08
N LYS A 20 -7.08 16.70 -8.31
CA LYS A 20 -6.31 15.57 -8.85
C LYS A 20 -7.31 14.60 -9.46
N ASN A 21 -7.05 14.16 -10.69
CA ASN A 21 -7.91 13.19 -11.37
C ASN A 21 -8.16 11.99 -10.45
N LYS A 22 -9.37 11.45 -10.49
CA LYS A 22 -9.70 10.23 -9.75
C LYS A 22 -8.84 9.08 -10.27
N GLU A 23 -8.14 8.39 -9.36
CA GLU A 23 -7.40 7.17 -9.64
C GLU A 23 -8.10 5.97 -9.01
N ASN A 24 -8.31 4.92 -9.80
CA ASN A 24 -8.87 3.66 -9.35
C ASN A 24 -7.75 2.68 -9.04
N ILE A 25 -7.73 2.15 -7.82
CA ILE A 25 -6.67 1.26 -7.34
C ILE A 25 -7.26 -0.06 -6.89
N LEU A 26 -6.68 -1.18 -7.33
CA LEU A 26 -7.09 -2.52 -6.93
C LEU A 26 -6.01 -3.15 -6.05
N PHE A 27 -6.41 -3.64 -4.87
CA PHE A 27 -5.58 -4.50 -4.03
C PHE A 27 -6.01 -5.95 -4.17
N ILE A 28 -5.08 -6.81 -4.55
CA ILE A 28 -5.26 -8.25 -4.65
C ILE A 28 -4.38 -8.94 -3.60
N GLY A 29 -4.96 -9.86 -2.81
CA GLY A 29 -4.20 -10.57 -1.80
C GLY A 29 -5.07 -11.29 -0.77
N ASN A 30 -4.52 -11.47 0.41
CA ASN A 30 -5.14 -12.22 1.49
C ASN A 30 -5.22 -11.41 2.80
N SER A 31 -5.19 -12.09 3.95
CA SER A 31 -5.25 -11.45 5.26
C SER A 31 -4.16 -10.38 5.47
N PHE A 32 -2.99 -10.49 4.86
CA PHE A 32 -1.96 -9.46 4.97
C PHE A 32 -2.35 -8.15 4.28
N THR A 33 -3.24 -8.23 3.29
CA THR A 33 -3.80 -7.08 2.60
C THR A 33 -5.03 -6.52 3.32
N PHE A 34 -5.98 -7.35 3.79
CA PHE A 34 -7.24 -6.82 4.31
C PHE A 34 -7.26 -6.55 5.82
N TYR A 35 -6.30 -7.08 6.62
CA TYR A 35 -6.30 -6.84 8.07
C TYR A 35 -6.29 -5.34 8.38
N TRP A 36 -7.15 -4.98 9.33
CA TRP A 36 -7.34 -3.59 9.80
C TRP A 36 -7.59 -2.58 8.68
N ASN A 37 -8.26 -3.04 7.60
CA ASN A 37 -8.68 -2.19 6.47
C ASN A 37 -7.51 -1.49 5.74
N LEU A 38 -6.35 -2.13 5.58
CA LEU A 38 -5.19 -1.51 4.93
C LEU A 38 -5.54 -0.71 3.66
N PRO A 39 -6.26 -1.27 2.64
CA PRO A 39 -6.58 -0.52 1.43
C PRO A 39 -7.38 0.76 1.71
N LEU A 40 -8.38 0.68 2.58
CA LEU A 40 -9.22 1.83 2.93
C LEU A 40 -8.50 2.88 3.79
N VAL A 41 -7.53 2.46 4.59
CA VAL A 41 -6.67 3.39 5.35
C VAL A 41 -5.75 4.13 4.38
N VAL A 42 -5.19 3.47 3.37
CA VAL A 42 -4.40 4.11 2.29
C VAL A 42 -5.25 5.14 1.54
N GLU A 43 -6.49 4.79 1.16
CA GLU A 43 -7.44 5.71 0.53
C GLU A 43 -7.69 6.95 1.40
N ALA A 44 -7.98 6.73 2.69
CA ALA A 44 -8.25 7.83 3.62
C ALA A 44 -7.03 8.74 3.86
N MET A 45 -5.81 8.17 3.92
CA MET A 45 -4.56 8.93 3.99
C MET A 45 -4.34 9.81 2.75
N ALA A 46 -4.57 9.24 1.57
CA ALA A 46 -4.43 9.96 0.30
C ALA A 46 -5.48 11.09 0.18
N ASN A 47 -6.73 10.80 0.53
CA ASN A 47 -7.82 11.78 0.49
C ASN A 47 -7.60 12.92 1.50
N GLU A 48 -6.95 12.68 2.65
CA GLU A 48 -6.53 13.72 3.60
C GLU A 48 -5.58 14.74 2.96
N ARG A 49 -4.83 14.34 1.92
CA ARG A 49 -3.90 15.18 1.15
C ARG A 49 -4.43 15.56 -0.24
N ASN A 50 -5.75 15.51 -0.40
CA ASN A 50 -6.46 15.91 -1.65
C ASN A 50 -6.09 15.05 -2.87
N TYR A 51 -5.62 13.80 -2.67
CA TYR A 51 -5.60 12.79 -3.71
C TYR A 51 -6.99 12.15 -3.79
N ASN A 52 -7.50 11.96 -4.98
CA ASN A 52 -8.84 11.40 -5.20
C ASN A 52 -8.69 9.92 -5.59
N TYR A 53 -8.46 9.03 -4.59
CA TYR A 53 -8.34 7.60 -4.80
C TYR A 53 -9.67 6.90 -4.51
N ASP A 54 -9.98 5.92 -5.36
CA ASP A 54 -11.07 4.96 -5.18
C ASP A 54 -10.46 3.56 -5.12
N ILE A 55 -10.44 2.97 -3.94
CA ILE A 55 -9.73 1.71 -3.71
C ILE A 55 -10.71 0.55 -3.59
N THR A 56 -10.56 -0.40 -4.50
CA THR A 56 -11.24 -1.70 -4.50
C THR A 56 -10.28 -2.78 -4.01
N GLN A 57 -10.82 -3.85 -3.42
CA GLN A 57 -10.04 -5.02 -3.05
C GLN A 57 -10.68 -6.31 -3.53
N SER A 58 -9.84 -7.28 -3.96
CA SER A 58 -10.19 -8.66 -4.18
C SER A 58 -9.31 -9.51 -3.27
N THR A 59 -9.89 -9.97 -2.15
CA THR A 59 -9.13 -10.62 -1.10
C THR A 59 -9.91 -11.79 -0.49
N ALA A 60 -9.20 -12.89 -0.18
CA ALA A 60 -9.72 -14.00 0.61
C ALA A 60 -8.66 -14.49 1.61
N SER A 61 -9.09 -15.03 2.75
CA SER A 61 -8.17 -15.51 3.78
C SER A 61 -7.28 -16.64 3.26
N GLY A 62 -5.95 -16.45 3.35
CA GLY A 62 -4.97 -17.45 2.94
C GLY A 62 -4.82 -17.67 1.43
N SER A 63 -5.54 -16.91 0.59
CA SER A 63 -5.44 -17.04 -0.86
C SER A 63 -4.04 -16.72 -1.38
N SER A 64 -3.65 -17.43 -2.43
CA SER A 64 -2.45 -17.19 -3.23
C SER A 64 -2.77 -16.46 -4.52
N LEU A 65 -1.76 -15.93 -5.22
CA LEU A 65 -1.98 -15.39 -6.56
C LEU A 65 -2.49 -16.45 -7.55
N LYS A 66 -2.16 -17.72 -7.34
CA LYS A 66 -2.75 -18.83 -8.09
C LYS A 66 -4.27 -18.88 -7.91
N ASP A 67 -4.76 -18.79 -6.66
CA ASP A 67 -6.21 -18.79 -6.39
C ASP A 67 -6.90 -17.60 -7.04
N HIS A 68 -6.29 -16.43 -6.98
CA HIS A 68 -6.74 -15.23 -7.66
C HIS A 68 -6.74 -15.36 -9.19
N TRP A 69 -5.73 -16.05 -9.77
CA TRP A 69 -5.64 -16.26 -11.21
C TRP A 69 -6.74 -17.17 -11.75
N PHE A 70 -7.02 -18.23 -11.01
CA PHE A 70 -8.09 -19.19 -11.38
C PHE A 70 -9.46 -18.79 -10.81
N GLU A 71 -9.53 -17.68 -10.08
CA GLU A 71 -10.77 -17.17 -9.47
C GLU A 71 -11.45 -18.21 -8.56
N ASN A 72 -10.64 -18.98 -7.82
CA ASN A 72 -11.11 -19.89 -6.79
C ASN A 72 -11.85 -19.14 -5.68
N ASP A 73 -12.71 -19.82 -4.93
CA ASP A 73 -13.43 -19.28 -3.77
C ASP A 73 -14.16 -17.95 -4.05
N GLU A 74 -14.79 -17.86 -5.20
CA GLU A 74 -15.56 -16.68 -5.67
C GLU A 74 -14.71 -15.41 -5.89
N LEU A 75 -13.38 -15.52 -5.90
CA LEU A 75 -12.49 -14.44 -6.27
C LEU A 75 -12.78 -13.94 -7.70
N LYS A 76 -12.57 -12.65 -7.94
CA LYS A 76 -12.83 -12.01 -9.25
C LYS A 76 -11.64 -11.19 -9.75
N SER A 77 -10.43 -11.48 -9.26
CA SER A 77 -9.26 -10.63 -9.46
C SER A 77 -8.89 -10.44 -10.93
N LYS A 78 -8.86 -11.52 -11.69
CA LYS A 78 -8.56 -11.48 -13.12
C LYS A 78 -9.67 -10.78 -13.90
N THR A 79 -10.91 -11.12 -13.61
CA THR A 79 -12.09 -10.48 -14.22
C THR A 79 -12.13 -8.98 -13.90
N LEU A 80 -11.85 -8.56 -12.67
CA LEU A 80 -11.80 -7.15 -12.28
C LEU A 80 -10.74 -6.38 -13.08
N ILE A 81 -9.53 -6.90 -13.23
CA ILE A 81 -8.48 -6.25 -14.04
C ILE A 81 -8.91 -6.15 -15.50
N ALA A 82 -9.45 -7.25 -16.06
CA ALA A 82 -9.81 -7.32 -17.47
C ALA A 82 -11.02 -6.43 -17.85
N THR A 83 -11.93 -6.19 -16.92
CA THR A 83 -13.18 -5.44 -17.16
C THR A 83 -13.20 -4.07 -16.50
N GLY A 84 -12.42 -3.87 -15.44
CA GLY A 84 -12.27 -2.61 -14.72
C GLY A 84 -11.26 -1.69 -15.40
N ARG A 85 -11.20 -0.46 -14.90
CA ARG A 85 -10.17 0.52 -15.28
C ARG A 85 -9.41 0.90 -14.02
N TYR A 86 -8.33 0.18 -13.75
CA TYR A 86 -7.48 0.42 -12.60
C TYR A 86 -6.17 1.07 -13.04
N ASP A 87 -5.88 2.23 -12.48
CA ASP A 87 -4.63 2.96 -12.73
C ASP A 87 -3.46 2.26 -12.04
N ARG A 88 -3.73 1.61 -10.90
CA ARG A 88 -2.75 0.87 -10.11
C ARG A 88 -3.34 -0.45 -9.61
N VAL A 89 -2.52 -1.50 -9.63
CA VAL A 89 -2.90 -2.81 -9.08
C VAL A 89 -1.80 -3.32 -8.16
N VAL A 90 -2.13 -3.55 -6.90
CA VAL A 90 -1.25 -4.14 -5.90
C VAL A 90 -1.48 -5.64 -5.86
N LEU A 91 -0.41 -6.41 -6.03
CA LEU A 91 -0.42 -7.86 -6.09
C LEU A 91 0.31 -8.43 -4.87
N GLN A 92 -0.38 -9.25 -4.06
CA GLN A 92 0.19 -9.93 -2.90
C GLN A 92 -0.13 -11.43 -2.99
N ASP A 93 0.91 -12.24 -3.01
CA ASP A 93 0.81 -13.71 -2.98
C ASP A 93 0.68 -14.22 -1.53
N HIS A 94 0.40 -15.51 -1.36
CA HIS A 94 0.53 -16.14 -0.05
C HIS A 94 1.95 -15.92 0.50
N SER A 95 2.05 -15.53 1.77
CA SER A 95 3.30 -15.04 2.37
C SER A 95 4.51 -15.98 2.27
N LEU A 96 4.28 -17.29 2.14
CA LEU A 96 5.33 -18.30 2.02
C LEU A 96 5.67 -18.67 0.58
N ASN A 97 4.79 -18.39 -0.39
CA ASN A 97 4.99 -18.83 -1.77
C ASN A 97 6.29 -18.30 -2.40
N PRO A 98 6.68 -17.01 -2.20
CA PRO A 98 7.95 -16.53 -2.72
C PRO A 98 9.18 -17.30 -2.23
N LEU A 99 9.07 -18.00 -1.09
CA LEU A 99 10.16 -18.77 -0.48
C LEU A 99 10.04 -20.28 -0.70
N GLN A 100 8.83 -20.80 -0.71
CA GLN A 100 8.57 -22.25 -0.76
C GLN A 100 8.16 -22.76 -2.15
N ASN A 101 7.48 -21.92 -2.91
CA ASN A 101 6.97 -22.20 -4.25
C ASN A 101 7.42 -21.13 -5.26
N LEU A 102 8.70 -20.76 -5.22
CA LEU A 102 9.28 -19.62 -5.93
C LEU A 102 8.93 -19.57 -7.42
N VAL A 103 9.00 -20.70 -8.10
CA VAL A 103 8.74 -20.76 -9.56
C VAL A 103 7.28 -20.43 -9.86
N GLU A 104 6.35 -21.04 -9.14
CA GLU A 104 4.91 -20.80 -9.31
C GLU A 104 4.53 -19.37 -8.89
N SER A 105 5.08 -18.90 -7.78
CA SER A 105 4.88 -17.52 -7.30
C SER A 105 5.31 -16.50 -8.36
N ARG A 106 6.54 -16.61 -8.86
CA ARG A 106 7.06 -15.71 -9.93
C ARG A 106 6.25 -15.80 -11.22
N MET A 107 5.77 -16.97 -11.58
CA MET A 107 4.92 -17.17 -12.74
C MET A 107 3.62 -16.36 -12.59
N HIS A 108 2.89 -16.53 -11.49
CA HIS A 108 1.63 -15.82 -11.30
C HIS A 108 1.80 -14.32 -11.09
N PHE A 109 2.89 -13.86 -10.46
CA PHE A 109 3.21 -12.43 -10.45
C PHE A 109 3.38 -11.92 -11.89
N THR A 110 4.14 -12.65 -12.73
CA THR A 110 4.37 -12.25 -14.13
C THR A 110 3.06 -12.19 -14.91
N ASP A 111 2.22 -13.22 -14.80
CA ASP A 111 0.92 -13.30 -15.49
C ASP A 111 0.01 -12.12 -15.12
N PHE A 112 -0.11 -11.82 -13.82
CA PHE A 112 -0.91 -10.67 -13.37
C PHE A 112 -0.32 -9.34 -13.80
N ILE A 113 1.00 -9.17 -13.73
CA ILE A 113 1.68 -7.94 -14.16
C ILE A 113 1.44 -7.67 -15.64
N GLU A 114 1.52 -8.71 -16.48
CA GLU A 114 1.23 -8.59 -17.91
C GLU A 114 -0.24 -8.23 -18.15
N LEU A 115 -1.17 -8.86 -17.42
CA LEU A 115 -2.59 -8.53 -17.50
C LEU A 115 -2.87 -7.08 -17.10
N VAL A 116 -2.27 -6.60 -15.99
CA VAL A 116 -2.41 -5.21 -15.55
C VAL A 116 -1.90 -4.23 -16.59
N LYS A 117 -0.72 -4.47 -17.15
CA LYS A 117 -0.12 -3.62 -18.18
C LYS A 117 -0.91 -3.60 -19.48
N THR A 118 -1.45 -4.76 -19.89
CA THR A 118 -2.30 -4.86 -21.08
C THR A 118 -3.58 -4.03 -20.92
N ASN A 119 -4.03 -3.81 -19.67
CA ASN A 119 -5.16 -2.96 -19.35
C ASN A 119 -4.75 -1.53 -18.91
N ASN A 120 -3.51 -1.10 -19.24
CA ASN A 120 -2.95 0.23 -18.99
C ASN A 120 -2.79 0.60 -17.51
N GLY A 121 -2.79 -0.37 -16.60
CA GLY A 121 -2.53 -0.16 -15.18
C GLY A 121 -1.03 -0.25 -14.84
N THR A 122 -0.65 0.33 -13.72
CA THR A 122 0.69 0.18 -13.14
C THR A 122 0.68 -0.93 -12.07
N PRO A 123 1.48 -2.00 -12.25
CA PRO A 123 1.55 -3.09 -11.29
C PRO A 123 2.50 -2.79 -10.13
N TYR A 124 2.07 -3.13 -8.92
CA TYR A 124 2.86 -3.06 -7.69
C TYR A 124 2.97 -4.45 -7.07
N ILE A 125 4.16 -4.86 -6.69
CA ILE A 125 4.42 -6.10 -5.97
C ILE A 125 4.47 -5.81 -4.47
N PHE A 126 3.52 -6.34 -3.73
CA PHE A 126 3.55 -6.31 -2.27
C PHE A 126 4.47 -7.44 -1.78
N ALA A 127 5.76 -7.17 -1.64
CA ALA A 127 6.67 -8.03 -0.93
C ALA A 127 6.33 -7.95 0.57
N THR A 128 5.73 -9.01 1.10
CA THR A 128 5.32 -9.07 2.50
C THR A 128 6.55 -9.13 3.41
N TRP A 129 6.33 -9.15 4.70
CA TRP A 129 7.39 -9.15 5.72
C TRP A 129 7.74 -10.56 6.20
N MET A 130 8.95 -10.68 6.75
CA MET A 130 9.36 -11.85 7.51
C MET A 130 8.68 -11.86 8.89
N TYR A 131 8.24 -13.03 9.32
CA TYR A 131 7.63 -13.22 10.64
C TYR A 131 8.20 -14.45 11.35
N LYS A 132 7.96 -14.58 12.66
CA LYS A 132 8.62 -15.57 13.53
C LYS A 132 8.61 -17.01 13.00
N GLY A 133 7.56 -17.43 12.31
CA GLY A 133 7.46 -18.77 11.73
C GLY A 133 8.36 -19.01 10.51
N ILE A 134 8.79 -17.94 9.81
CA ILE A 134 9.67 -18.01 8.63
C ILE A 134 11.12 -17.78 9.03
N SER A 135 11.39 -16.88 9.95
CA SER A 135 12.75 -16.44 10.33
C SER A 135 13.64 -17.52 10.93
N ASN A 136 13.09 -18.68 11.29
CA ASN A 136 13.86 -19.82 11.76
C ASN A 136 14.51 -20.64 10.63
N ASN A 137 14.17 -20.37 9.38
CA ASN A 137 14.83 -20.99 8.24
C ASN A 137 16.05 -20.12 7.89
N ASN A 138 17.24 -20.69 7.90
CA ASN A 138 18.55 -20.05 7.66
C ASN A 138 18.63 -19.31 6.31
N TYR A 139 17.86 -18.24 6.16
CA TYR A 139 18.05 -17.33 5.03
C TYR A 139 19.28 -16.47 5.32
N ASN A 140 20.32 -16.61 4.51
CA ASN A 140 21.54 -15.81 4.60
C ASN A 140 21.39 -14.39 4.05
N VAL A 141 20.16 -13.96 3.77
CA VAL A 141 19.82 -12.68 3.19
C VAL A 141 18.91 -11.88 4.13
N VAL A 142 18.99 -10.57 4.04
CA VAL A 142 18.29 -9.66 4.96
C VAL A 142 16.78 -9.63 4.70
N ASP A 143 16.38 -9.70 3.44
CA ASP A 143 14.97 -9.69 3.01
C ASP A 143 14.76 -10.76 1.93
N PRO A 144 14.55 -12.02 2.33
CA PRO A 144 14.46 -13.11 1.37
C PRO A 144 13.21 -13.05 0.49
N ILE A 145 12.12 -12.43 0.94
CA ILE A 145 10.90 -12.27 0.14
C ILE A 145 11.15 -11.22 -0.95
N GLN A 146 11.71 -10.08 -0.60
CA GLN A 146 12.07 -9.05 -1.56
C GLN A 146 13.08 -9.58 -2.57
N ASP A 147 14.16 -10.23 -2.11
CA ASP A 147 15.19 -10.81 -2.99
C ASP A 147 14.61 -11.88 -3.92
N ALA A 148 13.63 -12.65 -3.45
CA ALA A 148 12.92 -13.61 -4.29
C ALA A 148 12.10 -12.95 -5.41
N LEU A 149 11.52 -11.78 -5.16
CA LEU A 149 10.61 -11.09 -6.08
C LEU A 149 11.29 -10.00 -6.91
N GLN A 150 12.46 -9.51 -6.49
CA GLN A 150 13.23 -8.48 -7.22
C GLN A 150 13.44 -8.83 -8.71
N PRO A 151 13.83 -10.08 -9.09
CA PRO A 151 13.99 -10.42 -10.52
C PRO A 151 12.70 -10.30 -11.34
N VAL A 152 11.53 -10.46 -10.72
CA VAL A 152 10.25 -10.24 -11.41
C VAL A 152 10.04 -8.75 -11.64
N ALA A 153 10.27 -7.94 -10.60
CA ALA A 153 10.17 -6.47 -10.70
C ALA A 153 11.11 -5.93 -11.79
N ASP A 154 12.38 -6.34 -11.78
CA ASP A 154 13.39 -5.90 -12.74
C ASP A 154 13.03 -6.28 -14.19
N LYS A 155 12.55 -7.51 -14.39
CA LYS A 155 12.17 -8.01 -15.71
C LYS A 155 10.91 -7.33 -16.24
N THR A 156 9.95 -7.08 -15.37
CA THR A 156 8.62 -6.60 -15.77
C THR A 156 8.45 -5.09 -15.63
N GLY A 157 9.32 -4.41 -14.88
CA GLY A 157 9.17 -2.99 -14.53
C GLY A 157 8.01 -2.73 -13.55
N ALA A 158 7.55 -3.75 -12.82
CA ALA A 158 6.61 -3.57 -11.71
C ALA A 158 7.30 -2.89 -10.52
N VAL A 159 6.55 -2.11 -9.75
CA VAL A 159 7.09 -1.43 -8.57
C VAL A 159 7.10 -2.40 -7.39
N LEU A 160 8.28 -2.70 -6.86
CA LEU A 160 8.41 -3.51 -5.65
C LEU A 160 8.22 -2.63 -4.40
N VAL A 161 7.24 -2.96 -3.57
CA VAL A 161 6.90 -2.18 -2.37
C VAL A 161 7.68 -2.72 -1.16
N PRO A 162 8.63 -1.97 -0.57
CA PRO A 162 9.59 -2.47 0.42
C PRO A 162 9.04 -2.47 1.85
N ILE A 163 7.94 -3.17 2.10
CA ILE A 163 7.26 -3.19 3.41
C ILE A 163 8.16 -3.81 4.49
N ASP A 164 8.84 -4.93 4.19
CA ASP A 164 9.66 -5.63 5.20
C ASP A 164 10.81 -4.76 5.73
N GLN A 165 11.44 -3.96 4.87
CA GLN A 165 12.51 -3.04 5.29
C GLN A 165 12.04 -2.08 6.39
N VAL A 166 10.83 -1.56 6.25
CA VAL A 166 10.22 -0.63 7.20
C VAL A 166 9.82 -1.37 8.48
N PHE A 167 9.22 -2.56 8.35
CA PHE A 167 8.84 -3.41 9.49
C PHE A 167 10.06 -3.83 10.32
N ARG A 168 11.14 -4.29 9.70
CA ARG A 168 12.39 -4.63 10.40
C ARG A 168 13.02 -3.42 11.09
N THR A 169 12.95 -2.26 10.47
CA THR A 169 13.51 -1.04 11.07
C THR A 169 12.78 -0.66 12.35
N ILE A 170 11.45 -0.70 12.36
CA ILE A 170 10.67 -0.37 13.55
C ILE A 170 10.89 -1.41 14.66
N GLN A 171 10.93 -2.69 14.33
CA GLN A 171 11.22 -3.76 15.30
C GLN A 171 12.61 -3.59 15.96
N LYS A 172 13.59 -3.17 15.17
CA LYS A 172 14.96 -2.94 15.68
C LYS A 172 15.07 -1.69 16.53
N ARG A 173 14.49 -0.57 16.09
CA ARG A 173 14.63 0.74 16.75
C ARG A 173 13.61 0.97 17.87
N HIS A 174 12.43 0.36 17.74
CA HIS A 174 11.29 0.55 18.65
C HIS A 174 10.64 -0.80 19.01
N PRO A 175 11.34 -1.74 19.66
CA PRO A 175 10.88 -3.10 19.93
C PRO A 175 9.62 -3.17 20.80
N ASN A 176 9.29 -2.09 21.52
CA ASN A 176 8.08 -2.00 22.34
C ASN A 176 6.82 -1.64 21.54
N ILE A 177 6.94 -1.31 20.26
CA ILE A 177 5.78 -1.05 19.39
C ILE A 177 5.30 -2.37 18.80
N PRO A 178 4.07 -2.82 19.13
CA PRO A 178 3.58 -4.10 18.68
C PRO A 178 3.05 -3.99 17.24
N ILE A 179 3.91 -4.18 16.25
CA ILE A 179 3.51 -4.14 14.82
C ILE A 179 2.82 -5.43 14.35
N PHE A 180 2.92 -6.50 15.13
CA PHE A 180 2.21 -7.76 14.86
C PHE A 180 1.14 -8.05 15.91
N MET A 181 0.16 -8.86 15.51
CA MET A 181 -0.80 -9.47 16.40
C MET A 181 -0.12 -10.51 17.33
N SER A 182 -0.87 -11.09 18.26
CA SER A 182 -0.38 -12.12 19.17
C SER A 182 0.15 -13.38 18.50
N ASP A 183 -0.24 -13.63 17.25
CA ASP A 183 0.27 -14.73 16.42
C ASP A 183 1.67 -14.47 15.84
N ASN A 184 2.22 -13.26 16.04
CA ASN A 184 3.50 -12.81 15.50
C ASN A 184 3.62 -12.92 13.98
N LYS A 185 2.52 -12.85 13.27
CA LYS A 185 2.42 -13.02 11.81
C LYS A 185 1.59 -11.92 11.16
N HIS A 186 0.33 -11.79 11.55
CA HIS A 186 -0.56 -10.78 11.00
C HIS A 186 -0.23 -9.40 11.55
N PRO A 187 -0.41 -8.35 10.76
CA PRO A 187 -0.14 -6.99 11.22
C PRO A 187 -1.14 -6.61 12.32
N SER A 188 -0.67 -5.91 13.32
CA SER A 188 -1.52 -5.20 14.28
C SER A 188 -2.11 -3.93 13.64
N PRO A 189 -3.00 -3.19 14.34
CA PRO A 189 -3.40 -1.86 13.86
C PRO A 189 -2.22 -0.94 13.57
N VAL A 190 -1.14 -1.02 14.37
CA VAL A 190 0.08 -0.22 14.15
C VAL A 190 0.85 -0.71 12.93
N GLY A 191 0.97 -2.03 12.75
CA GLY A 191 1.60 -2.61 11.56
C GLY A 191 0.86 -2.24 10.27
N THR A 192 -0.47 -2.27 10.29
CA THR A 192 -1.28 -1.83 9.16
C THR A 192 -1.11 -0.33 8.89
N TYR A 193 -1.09 0.50 9.93
CA TYR A 193 -0.84 1.94 9.77
C TYR A 193 0.55 2.21 9.16
N LEU A 194 1.57 1.48 9.61
CA LEU A 194 2.91 1.54 9.06
C LEU A 194 2.94 1.19 7.56
N ALA A 195 2.31 0.07 7.18
CA ALA A 195 2.17 -0.34 5.78
C ALA A 195 1.40 0.71 4.95
N ALA A 196 0.33 1.29 5.52
CA ALA A 196 -0.43 2.34 4.86
C ALA A 196 0.42 3.61 4.61
N CYS A 197 1.30 4.00 5.55
CA CYS A 197 2.25 5.09 5.35
C CYS A 197 3.22 4.79 4.18
N VAL A 198 3.67 3.53 4.03
CA VAL A 198 4.52 3.12 2.89
C VAL A 198 3.78 3.28 1.57
N TYR A 199 2.54 2.76 1.48
CA TYR A 199 1.73 2.91 0.27
C TYR A 199 1.41 4.37 -0.02
N PHE A 200 1.07 5.17 1.00
CA PHE A 200 0.87 6.60 0.84
C PHE A 200 2.10 7.26 0.20
N ARG A 201 3.30 7.01 0.75
CA ARG A 201 4.55 7.56 0.22
C ARG A 201 4.79 7.14 -1.23
N ILE A 202 4.65 5.85 -1.54
CA ILE A 202 4.91 5.31 -2.88
C ILE A 202 3.88 5.82 -3.90
N PHE A 203 2.62 5.95 -3.52
CA PHE A 203 1.57 6.35 -4.44
C PHE A 203 1.53 7.86 -4.70
N THR A 204 1.88 8.66 -3.69
CA THR A 204 1.78 10.11 -3.78
C THR A 204 3.11 10.81 -4.00
N GLY A 205 4.23 10.19 -3.63
CA GLY A 205 5.53 10.83 -3.51
C GLY A 205 5.65 11.77 -2.31
N GLU A 206 4.58 11.98 -1.53
CA GLU A 206 4.58 12.91 -0.41
C GLU A 206 5.03 12.24 0.90
N SER A 207 5.65 13.02 1.78
CA SER A 207 5.99 12.59 3.13
C SER A 207 4.74 12.25 3.94
N PRO A 208 4.72 11.11 4.66
CA PRO A 208 3.62 10.74 5.55
C PRO A 208 3.58 11.55 6.85
N LEU A 209 4.57 12.42 7.09
CA LEU A 209 4.63 13.25 8.29
C LEU A 209 3.39 14.12 8.45
N GLY A 210 2.80 14.09 9.64
CA GLY A 210 1.62 14.87 9.96
C GLY A 210 0.30 14.30 9.47
N LEU A 211 0.27 13.09 8.92
CA LEU A 211 -0.97 12.36 8.64
C LEU A 211 -1.73 12.06 9.93
N SER A 212 -3.05 11.98 9.83
CA SER A 212 -3.92 11.62 10.95
C SER A 212 -3.61 10.22 11.47
N ARG A 213 -3.83 10.02 12.78
CA ARG A 213 -3.68 8.72 13.43
C ARG A 213 -4.97 7.91 13.51
N ARG A 214 -6.10 8.51 13.12
CA ARG A 214 -7.44 7.93 13.14
C ARG A 214 -8.13 8.21 11.82
N TYR A 215 -8.68 7.16 11.25
CA TYR A 215 -9.40 7.23 9.98
C TYR A 215 -10.81 6.67 10.13
N GLU A 216 -11.74 7.32 9.48
CA GLU A 216 -13.14 6.92 9.33
C GLU A 216 -13.63 7.36 7.95
N ARG A 217 -14.63 6.69 7.41
CA ARG A 217 -15.34 7.13 6.22
C ARG A 217 -16.84 7.19 6.50
N LYS A 218 -17.60 7.78 5.59
CA LYS A 218 -19.06 7.65 5.58
C LYS A 218 -19.46 6.64 4.53
N ASP A 219 -20.45 5.81 4.82
CA ASP A 219 -21.11 4.97 3.82
C ASP A 219 -22.09 5.82 2.99
N GLU A 220 -22.75 5.17 2.02
CA GLU A 220 -23.76 5.78 1.14
C GLU A 220 -24.94 6.43 1.89
N ASN A 221 -25.22 5.99 3.11
CA ASN A 221 -26.26 6.54 3.99
C ASN A 221 -25.73 7.63 4.95
N GLY A 222 -24.46 8.02 4.83
CA GLY A 222 -23.81 9.00 5.69
C GLY A 222 -23.40 8.47 7.07
N LYS A 223 -23.54 7.15 7.33
CA LYS A 223 -23.13 6.52 8.58
C LYS A 223 -21.60 6.43 8.63
N LYS A 224 -21.04 6.82 9.78
CA LYS A 224 -19.60 6.70 10.02
C LYS A 224 -19.16 5.25 10.16
N ILE A 225 -18.18 4.87 9.37
CA ILE A 225 -17.48 3.59 9.42
C ILE A 225 -16.06 3.85 9.93
N PHE A 226 -15.72 3.26 11.06
CA PHE A 226 -14.38 3.31 11.63
C PHE A 226 -13.43 2.43 10.80
N LEU A 227 -12.30 2.98 10.36
CA LEU A 227 -11.29 2.26 9.58
C LEU A 227 -10.10 1.82 10.45
N GLY A 228 -9.58 2.69 11.27
CA GLY A 228 -8.45 2.39 12.13
C GLY A 228 -8.03 3.57 13.01
N MET A 229 -7.33 3.25 14.10
CA MET A 229 -6.70 4.25 14.97
C MET A 229 -5.47 3.64 15.64
N VAL A 230 -4.42 4.44 15.77
CA VAL A 230 -3.22 4.09 16.52
C VAL A 230 -2.89 5.16 17.56
N GLU A 231 -2.04 4.83 18.54
CA GLU A 231 -1.57 5.78 19.51
C GLU A 231 -0.74 6.90 18.84
N LYS A 232 -0.82 8.12 19.39
CA LYS A 232 -0.15 9.30 18.79
C LYS A 232 1.36 9.11 18.66
N SER A 233 2.00 8.52 19.65
CA SER A 233 3.44 8.21 19.62
C SER A 233 3.79 7.19 18.54
N SER A 234 2.98 6.13 18.42
CA SER A 234 3.18 5.10 17.39
C SER A 234 2.98 5.64 15.98
N ALA A 235 1.93 6.47 15.77
CA ALA A 235 1.72 7.12 14.48
C ALA A 235 2.92 7.96 14.06
N LYS A 236 3.42 8.81 14.97
CA LYS A 236 4.59 9.65 14.72
C LYS A 236 5.82 8.81 14.33
N ILE A 237 6.12 7.76 15.09
CA ILE A 237 7.27 6.88 14.80
C ILE A 237 7.11 6.17 13.46
N CYS A 238 5.91 5.66 13.13
CA CYS A 238 5.64 5.05 11.82
C CYS A 238 5.92 6.02 10.67
N GLN A 239 5.41 7.25 10.77
CA GLN A 239 5.61 8.29 9.79
C GLN A 239 7.08 8.65 9.61
N GLU A 240 7.81 8.88 10.71
CA GLU A 240 9.23 9.23 10.69
C GLU A 240 10.10 8.13 10.09
N ILE A 241 9.81 6.87 10.38
CA ILE A 241 10.57 5.74 9.82
C ILE A 241 10.33 5.61 8.32
N VAL A 242 9.09 5.73 7.86
CA VAL A 242 8.79 5.68 6.42
C VAL A 242 9.47 6.82 5.68
N ASP A 243 9.38 8.03 6.21
CA ASP A 243 10.00 9.22 5.63
C ASP A 243 11.53 9.12 5.52
N GLN A 244 12.18 8.49 6.52
CA GLN A 244 13.63 8.26 6.53
C GLN A 244 14.09 7.16 5.56
N ILE A 245 13.27 6.09 5.39
CA ILE A 245 13.65 4.92 4.58
C ILE A 245 13.33 5.13 3.11
N LEU A 246 12.25 5.84 2.84
CA LEU A 246 11.77 6.12 1.49
C LEU A 246 11.89 7.63 1.22
N PRO A 247 13.11 8.15 1.02
CA PRO A 247 13.32 9.56 0.67
C PRO A 247 12.72 9.88 -0.70
N ASP A 248 12.75 11.16 -1.08
CA ASP A 248 12.26 11.68 -2.37
C ASP A 248 12.92 11.02 -3.58
#